data_b0e584758d82ecf446814276119f5a43
#
_entry.id   b0e584758d82ecf446814276119f5a43
#
_cell.length_a   1.000
_cell.length_b   1.000
_cell.length_c   1.000
_cell.angle_alpha   90.00
_cell.angle_beta   90.00
_cell.angle_gamma   90.00
#
_symmetry.space_group_name_H-M   'P 1'
#
loop_
_entity.id
_entity.type
_entity.pdbx_description
1 polymer ?
#
loop_
_entity_poly.entity_id
_entity_poly.type
_entity_poly.pdbx_seq_one_letter_code
_entity_poly.pdbx_strand_id
1 'polypeptide(L)'
;MSQMRKGWMGLAGGVVVLVLLAGLVGLTRGQQEKAVEKSGAAKGDQVAEVKALLGGLAVDPPRTHKNMVVFPIRFSGKQAPGDWATLDEATAAGNLKVSEKEQASVPEVGMENTGDKTVLVLSGEIIKGGRQTRVSRKDTIIETKGKVAVAVLCVEQHRWSGGKEFKGSGNMAPATIQDSIKRGAGQDEVWRGVHEMNRSLSPAAAPPTESLDEGMNSAPAKARKEAAHKDLGKFSPPDTIGIAVSDARTGRVVGLELFGCRDLFEKLQEKLVEGYALDLVPADSHWKEADAKKVTEKDVEAFIAHVLEGSSKYEDTPGSGRGIDLTSGTIHGKGVALGTSIIHLSIQDLQPLPTPVKPIVDPSAPPREPGWRSPRGRE
;
A
#
# COMPACT_ATOMS: atom_id res chain seq x y z
N MET A 1 -32.39 8.48 67.51
CA MET A 1 -31.55 9.65 67.77
C MET A 1 -30.71 9.85 66.54
N SER A 2 -31.17 10.76 65.77
CA SER A 2 -30.70 12.12 65.49
C SER A 2 -29.72 12.16 64.34
N GLN A 3 -30.21 12.70 63.31
CA GLN A 3 -30.09 13.95 62.51
C GLN A 3 -29.17 13.76 61.31
N MET A 4 -29.63 13.80 60.07
CA MET A 4 -29.90 14.99 59.21
C MET A 4 -28.77 16.00 59.06
N ARG A 5 -28.28 16.15 57.79
CA ARG A 5 -28.12 17.40 57.00
C ARG A 5 -27.44 17.04 55.68
N LYS A 6 -28.07 17.10 54.51
CA LYS A 6 -28.42 18.22 53.59
C LYS A 6 -27.27 19.14 53.24
N GLY A 7 -27.03 19.25 51.93
CA GLY A 7 -26.35 20.35 51.24
C GLY A 7 -25.77 19.88 49.93
N TRP A 8 -26.42 20.01 48.83
CA TRP A 8 -26.57 21.07 47.83
C TRP A 8 -25.43 21.18 46.83
N MET A 9 -25.78 20.81 45.59
CA MET A 9 -25.64 21.59 44.34
C MET A 9 -24.27 21.91 43.79
N GLY A 10 -24.09 21.48 42.53
CA GLY A 10 -23.12 21.96 41.60
C GLY A 10 -23.41 21.41 40.18
N LEU A 11 -24.50 21.90 39.61
CA LEU A 11 -24.74 21.82 38.14
C LEU A 11 -23.84 22.85 37.49
N ALA A 12 -22.91 22.46 36.67
CA ALA A 12 -22.41 23.27 35.54
C ALA A 12 -21.52 22.42 34.65
N GLY A 13 -21.92 22.18 33.40
CA GLY A 13 -21.03 21.54 32.43
C GLY A 13 -21.72 20.83 31.27
N GLY A 14 -22.90 21.24 30.96
CA GLY A 14 -23.58 20.71 29.82
C GLY A 14 -24.21 21.79 28.95
N VAL A 15 -23.41 22.53 28.18
CA VAL A 15 -23.85 23.32 27.01
C VAL A 15 -22.60 23.86 26.31
N VAL A 16 -21.98 23.12 25.41
CA VAL A 16 -21.23 23.62 24.24
C VAL A 16 -20.99 22.47 23.24
N VAL A 17 -22.00 21.91 22.65
CA VAL A 17 -21.89 21.13 21.40
C VAL A 17 -23.21 21.18 20.63
N LEU A 18 -23.74 22.37 20.37
CA LEU A 18 -24.96 22.49 19.54
C LEU A 18 -25.09 23.84 18.82
N VAL A 19 -24.01 24.48 18.43
CA VAL A 19 -24.07 25.74 17.63
C VAL A 19 -23.05 25.74 16.47
N LEU A 20 -22.77 24.60 15.82
CA LEU A 20 -21.96 24.56 14.60
C LEU A 20 -22.60 23.84 13.40
N LEU A 21 -23.90 23.56 13.46
CA LEU A 21 -24.62 22.93 12.32
C LEU A 21 -25.66 23.83 11.65
N ALA A 22 -25.76 25.10 11.99
CA ALA A 22 -26.73 26.03 11.40
C ALA A 22 -26.11 27.11 10.48
N GLY A 23 -24.81 27.07 10.19
CA GLY A 23 -24.10 28.09 9.41
C GLY A 23 -23.73 27.72 7.96
N LEU A 24 -24.12 26.56 7.44
CA LEU A 24 -23.68 26.07 6.13
C LEU A 24 -24.73 26.09 5.01
N VAL A 25 -25.83 26.79 5.21
CA VAL A 25 -26.87 26.98 4.18
C VAL A 25 -26.88 28.45 3.76
N GLY A 26 -26.07 28.79 2.75
CA GLY A 26 -26.09 30.13 2.17
C GLY A 26 -24.81 30.68 1.54
N LEU A 27 -23.73 29.92 1.55
CA LEU A 27 -22.49 30.36 0.90
C LEU A 27 -22.55 30.07 -0.60
N THR A 28 -22.33 31.08 -1.45
CA THR A 28 -22.18 30.90 -2.88
C THR A 28 -20.90 30.11 -3.19
N ARG A 29 -20.86 29.42 -4.34
CA ARG A 29 -19.73 28.58 -4.76
C ARG A 29 -18.37 29.31 -4.65
N GLY A 30 -18.31 30.60 -4.94
CA GLY A 30 -17.09 31.41 -4.78
C GLY A 30 -16.70 31.73 -3.33
N GLN A 31 -17.63 31.62 -2.37
CA GLN A 31 -17.34 31.79 -0.95
C GLN A 31 -16.87 30.45 -0.33
N GLN A 32 -17.32 29.32 -0.87
CA GLN A 32 -16.81 28.00 -0.51
C GLN A 32 -15.37 27.80 -1.00
N GLU A 33 -15.04 28.24 -2.23
CA GLU A 33 -13.66 28.22 -2.73
C GLU A 33 -12.73 29.11 -1.90
N LYS A 34 -13.16 30.31 -1.50
CA LYS A 34 -12.36 31.19 -0.61
C LYS A 34 -12.28 30.69 0.84
N ALA A 35 -13.24 29.90 1.32
CA ALA A 35 -13.20 29.29 2.64
C ALA A 35 -12.25 28.07 2.66
N VAL A 36 -12.15 27.34 1.55
CA VAL A 36 -11.17 26.26 1.37
C VAL A 36 -9.74 26.82 1.24
N GLU A 37 -9.58 27.97 0.55
CA GLU A 37 -8.28 28.65 0.43
C GLU A 37 -7.78 29.28 1.75
N LYS A 38 -8.67 29.56 2.70
CA LYS A 38 -8.33 30.10 4.04
C LYS A 38 -8.16 29.04 5.13
N SER A 39 -8.47 27.78 4.84
CA SER A 39 -8.07 26.67 5.68
C SER A 39 -6.60 26.32 5.38
N GLY A 40 -5.69 27.21 5.67
CA GLY A 40 -4.27 26.90 5.80
C GLY A 40 -4.16 25.80 6.84
N ALA A 41 -4.05 24.54 6.40
CA ALA A 41 -3.71 23.44 7.28
C ALA A 41 -2.45 23.88 8.03
N ALA A 42 -2.52 23.92 9.34
CA ALA A 42 -1.32 24.13 10.16
C ALA A 42 -0.29 23.10 9.67
N LYS A 43 0.93 23.56 9.31
CA LYS A 43 2.01 22.65 8.91
C LYS A 43 2.09 21.56 9.97
N GLY A 44 1.84 20.32 9.57
CA GLY A 44 1.90 19.18 10.45
C GLY A 44 3.34 18.95 10.92
N ASP A 45 3.49 18.32 12.07
CA ASP A 45 4.82 17.96 12.57
C ASP A 45 5.32 16.70 11.86
N GLN A 46 6.40 16.83 11.11
CA GLN A 46 7.03 15.74 10.37
C GLN A 46 8.17 15.13 11.19
N VAL A 47 8.25 13.81 11.20
CA VAL A 47 9.41 13.06 11.68
C VAL A 47 10.67 13.56 10.97
N ALA A 48 11.72 13.87 11.72
CA ALA A 48 12.93 14.51 11.20
C ALA A 48 13.58 13.72 10.06
N GLU A 49 13.62 12.39 10.17
CA GLU A 49 14.18 11.49 9.16
C GLU A 49 13.36 11.48 7.87
N VAL A 50 12.02 11.57 7.97
CA VAL A 50 11.12 11.70 6.79
C VAL A 50 11.39 13.02 6.10
N LYS A 51 11.47 14.12 6.86
CA LYS A 51 11.77 15.45 6.32
C LYS A 51 13.13 15.48 5.63
N ALA A 52 14.14 14.87 6.24
CA ALA A 52 15.49 14.82 5.68
C ALA A 52 15.54 14.01 4.38
N LEU A 53 14.86 12.84 4.34
CA LEU A 53 14.78 12.02 3.13
C LEU A 53 14.08 12.78 2.01
N LEU A 54 12.84 13.23 2.23
CA LEU A 54 12.04 13.89 1.20
C LEU A 54 12.67 15.20 0.70
N GLY A 55 13.34 15.94 1.59
CA GLY A 55 14.04 17.20 1.22
C GLY A 55 15.33 16.99 0.42
N GLY A 56 15.86 15.77 0.37
CA GLY A 56 17.09 15.44 -0.38
C GLY A 56 16.86 14.70 -1.69
N LEU A 57 15.61 14.57 -2.13
CA LEU A 57 15.27 13.85 -3.36
C LEU A 57 15.51 14.69 -4.60
N ALA A 58 15.89 14.01 -5.69
CA ALA A 58 15.93 14.56 -7.04
C ALA A 58 15.13 13.65 -7.97
N VAL A 59 14.31 14.26 -8.83
CA VAL A 59 13.44 13.55 -9.76
C VAL A 59 14.11 13.50 -11.13
N ASP A 60 14.28 12.32 -11.68
CA ASP A 60 14.85 12.12 -13.02
C ASP A 60 13.75 12.04 -14.10
N PRO A 61 14.10 12.24 -15.39
CA PRO A 61 13.17 12.15 -16.49
C PRO A 61 12.41 10.82 -16.51
N PRO A 62 11.11 10.85 -16.85
CA PRO A 62 10.25 9.69 -16.79
C PRO A 62 10.49 8.67 -17.88
N ARG A 63 10.05 7.43 -17.60
CA ARG A 63 9.77 6.40 -18.60
C ARG A 63 8.28 6.08 -18.56
N THR A 64 7.73 5.72 -19.72
CA THR A 64 6.28 5.56 -19.87
C THR A 64 5.93 4.18 -20.41
N HIS A 65 4.92 3.58 -19.81
CA HIS A 65 4.23 2.40 -20.35
C HIS A 65 2.74 2.69 -20.41
N LYS A 66 2.21 2.94 -21.61
CA LYS A 66 0.82 3.37 -21.82
C LYS A 66 0.51 4.62 -20.96
N ASN A 67 -0.49 4.55 -20.07
CA ASN A 67 -0.84 5.65 -19.16
C ASN A 67 0.01 5.69 -17.87
N MET A 68 0.83 4.68 -17.61
CA MET A 68 1.71 4.67 -16.44
C MET A 68 3.00 5.42 -16.75
N VAL A 69 3.28 6.47 -16.01
CA VAL A 69 4.50 7.29 -16.11
C VAL A 69 5.31 7.11 -14.84
N VAL A 70 6.56 6.67 -14.97
CA VAL A 70 7.42 6.32 -13.84
C VAL A 70 8.67 7.19 -13.85
N PHE A 71 8.88 7.91 -12.77
CA PHE A 71 10.02 8.79 -12.54
C PHE A 71 11.00 8.12 -11.59
N PRO A 72 12.26 7.90 -12.00
CA PRO A 72 13.31 7.47 -11.06
C PRO A 72 13.57 8.57 -10.03
N ILE A 73 13.73 8.18 -8.78
CA ILE A 73 14.01 9.09 -7.67
C ILE A 73 15.42 8.83 -7.14
N ARG A 74 16.27 9.85 -7.19
CA ARG A 74 17.63 9.81 -6.64
C ARG A 74 17.70 10.49 -5.28
N PHE A 75 18.66 10.05 -4.49
CA PHE A 75 18.97 10.64 -3.20
C PHE A 75 20.49 10.76 -3.04
N SER A 76 20.98 11.98 -2.90
CA SER A 76 22.40 12.28 -2.74
C SER A 76 22.90 12.21 -1.30
N GLY A 77 22.00 11.98 -0.35
CA GLY A 77 22.33 11.87 1.07
C GLY A 77 22.95 10.52 1.43
N LYS A 78 23.24 10.36 2.72
CA LYS A 78 23.81 9.11 3.24
C LYS A 78 22.75 8.00 3.17
N GLN A 79 23.06 6.95 2.42
CA GLN A 79 22.22 5.77 2.35
C GLN A 79 22.26 4.96 3.65
N ALA A 80 21.16 4.25 3.94
CA ALA A 80 21.07 3.37 5.09
C ALA A 80 22.10 2.23 4.98
N PRO A 81 22.88 1.97 6.03
CA PRO A 81 23.80 0.84 6.04
C PRO A 81 23.04 -0.47 6.20
N GLY A 82 23.65 -1.55 5.80
CA GLY A 82 23.16 -2.90 6.07
C GLY A 82 23.41 -3.86 4.92
N ASP A 83 23.44 -5.14 5.26
CA ASP A 83 23.41 -6.24 4.30
C ASP A 83 22.00 -6.85 4.35
N TRP A 84 21.22 -6.53 3.32
CA TRP A 84 19.79 -6.78 3.28
C TRP A 84 19.44 -7.97 2.40
N ALA A 85 18.49 -8.77 2.87
CA ALA A 85 17.77 -9.74 2.05
C ALA A 85 16.28 -9.34 1.97
N THR A 86 15.64 -9.63 0.86
CA THR A 86 14.19 -9.50 0.70
C THR A 86 13.46 -10.75 1.21
N LEU A 87 12.14 -10.67 1.36
CA LEU A 87 11.30 -11.83 1.68
C LEU A 87 11.55 -12.99 0.70
N ASP A 88 11.59 -12.67 -0.60
CA ASP A 88 11.74 -13.70 -1.65
C ASP A 88 13.13 -14.33 -1.62
N GLU A 89 14.20 -13.53 -1.54
CA GLU A 89 15.57 -14.03 -1.45
C GLU A 89 15.77 -14.92 -0.22
N ALA A 90 15.31 -14.45 0.94
CA ALA A 90 15.50 -15.15 2.22
C ALA A 90 14.69 -16.46 2.30
N THR A 91 13.46 -16.47 1.78
CA THR A 91 12.65 -17.71 1.75
C THR A 91 13.15 -18.69 0.70
N ALA A 92 13.59 -18.22 -0.47
CA ALA A 92 14.18 -19.07 -1.51
C ALA A 92 15.48 -19.74 -1.06
N ALA A 93 16.32 -19.02 -0.29
CA ALA A 93 17.56 -19.55 0.28
C ALA A 93 17.34 -20.44 1.52
N GLY A 94 16.11 -20.56 2.04
CA GLY A 94 15.80 -21.27 3.27
C GLY A 94 16.28 -20.56 4.54
N ASN A 95 16.67 -19.30 4.42
CA ASN A 95 17.16 -18.47 5.51
C ASN A 95 16.04 -17.78 6.31
N LEU A 96 14.85 -17.64 5.74
CA LEU A 96 13.66 -17.16 6.42
C LEU A 96 12.60 -18.27 6.44
N LYS A 97 12.28 -18.74 7.64
CA LYS A 97 11.17 -19.67 7.85
C LYS A 97 9.91 -18.87 8.16
N VAL A 98 8.86 -19.09 7.36
CA VAL A 98 7.56 -18.47 7.55
C VAL A 98 6.53 -19.57 7.80
N SER A 99 5.80 -19.49 8.89
CA SER A 99 4.89 -20.57 9.29
C SER A 99 3.61 -20.04 9.95
N GLU A 100 2.54 -20.85 9.87
CA GLU A 100 1.35 -20.67 10.70
C GLU A 100 1.75 -20.76 12.18
N LYS A 101 1.14 -19.96 13.05
CA LYS A 101 1.25 -20.15 14.49
C LYS A 101 0.56 -21.44 14.92
N GLU A 102 0.98 -22.03 16.06
CA GLU A 102 0.44 -23.29 16.58
C GLU A 102 -1.09 -23.28 16.78
N GLN A 103 -1.62 -22.16 17.23
CA GLN A 103 -3.05 -21.89 17.15
C GLN A 103 -3.25 -21.05 15.89
N ALA A 104 -3.69 -21.68 14.80
CA ALA A 104 -3.88 -21.04 13.51
C ALA A 104 -4.71 -19.74 13.66
N SER A 105 -4.02 -18.64 13.85
CA SER A 105 -4.59 -17.31 13.98
C SER A 105 -4.50 -16.64 12.63
N VAL A 106 -5.63 -16.34 12.04
CA VAL A 106 -5.72 -15.71 10.70
C VAL A 106 -4.90 -14.42 10.57
N PRO A 107 -4.81 -13.55 11.61
CA PRO A 107 -4.19 -12.25 11.43
C PRO A 107 -2.66 -12.22 11.53
N GLU A 108 -2.00 -13.35 11.81
CA GLU A 108 -0.55 -13.35 12.00
C GLU A 108 0.13 -14.62 11.50
N VAL A 109 1.36 -14.45 10.98
CA VAL A 109 2.29 -15.55 10.68
C VAL A 109 3.58 -15.37 11.48
N GLY A 110 4.19 -16.50 11.89
CA GLY A 110 5.52 -16.48 12.51
C GLY A 110 6.59 -16.41 11.43
N MET A 111 7.58 -15.54 11.62
CA MET A 111 8.78 -15.46 10.77
C MET A 111 10.02 -15.62 11.62
N GLU A 112 10.94 -16.50 11.21
CA GLU A 112 12.23 -16.74 11.84
C GLU A 112 13.36 -16.60 10.82
N ASN A 113 14.19 -15.58 11.00
CA ASN A 113 15.39 -15.39 10.20
C ASN A 113 16.52 -16.24 10.78
N THR A 114 16.91 -17.28 10.08
CA THR A 114 18.04 -18.16 10.45
C THR A 114 19.33 -17.81 9.70
N GLY A 115 19.24 -16.86 8.74
CA GLY A 115 20.36 -16.40 7.94
C GLY A 115 21.29 -15.41 8.65
N ASP A 116 22.19 -14.85 7.88
CA ASP A 116 23.24 -13.89 8.28
C ASP A 116 22.94 -12.45 7.81
N LYS A 117 21.90 -12.26 6.99
CA LYS A 117 21.43 -10.94 6.53
C LYS A 117 20.19 -10.51 7.27
N THR A 118 20.05 -9.20 7.45
CA THR A 118 18.77 -8.63 7.92
C THR A 118 17.73 -8.72 6.81
N VAL A 119 16.53 -9.21 7.12
CA VAL A 119 15.44 -9.38 6.15
C VAL A 119 14.47 -8.20 6.25
N LEU A 120 14.16 -7.59 5.11
CA LEU A 120 13.07 -6.64 4.97
C LEU A 120 11.86 -7.33 4.33
N VAL A 121 10.73 -7.28 5.02
CA VAL A 121 9.41 -7.67 4.49
C VAL A 121 8.58 -6.41 4.35
N LEU A 122 8.09 -6.12 3.14
CA LEU A 122 7.29 -4.93 2.87
C LEU A 122 5.79 -5.17 3.14
N SER A 123 5.11 -4.12 3.58
CA SER A 123 3.65 -4.06 3.49
C SER A 123 3.21 -4.27 2.04
N GLY A 124 2.25 -5.16 1.82
CA GLY A 124 1.79 -5.49 0.47
C GLY A 124 2.52 -6.68 -0.18
N GLU A 125 3.62 -7.20 0.37
CA GLU A 125 4.23 -8.42 -0.15
C GLU A 125 3.33 -9.63 0.05
N ILE A 126 3.22 -10.46 -0.99
CA ILE A 126 2.38 -11.64 -0.98
C ILE A 126 3.19 -12.84 -0.47
N ILE A 127 2.63 -13.52 0.52
CA ILE A 127 3.21 -14.67 1.22
C ILE A 127 2.39 -15.88 0.86
N LYS A 128 2.92 -16.72 -0.02
CA LYS A 128 2.24 -17.88 -0.61
C LYS A 128 2.45 -19.14 0.18
N GLY A 129 1.41 -19.92 0.38
CA GLY A 129 1.46 -21.20 1.07
C GLY A 129 0.45 -21.29 2.21
N GLY A 130 0.81 -22.00 3.27
CA GLY A 130 -0.05 -22.19 4.41
C GLY A 130 -1.45 -22.69 4.05
N ARG A 131 -2.42 -22.41 4.87
CA ARG A 131 -3.83 -22.72 4.60
C ARG A 131 -4.48 -21.77 3.61
N GLN A 132 -3.96 -20.57 3.49
CA GLN A 132 -4.36 -19.52 2.55
C GLN A 132 -3.18 -18.59 2.28
N THR A 133 -3.08 -18.07 1.06
CA THR A 133 -2.14 -17.01 0.70
C THR A 133 -2.44 -15.74 1.50
N ARG A 134 -1.40 -15.07 1.95
CA ARG A 134 -1.45 -13.88 2.81
C ARG A 134 -0.82 -12.67 2.11
N VAL A 135 -1.12 -11.49 2.63
CA VAL A 135 -0.41 -10.25 2.34
C VAL A 135 0.06 -9.62 3.64
N SER A 136 1.30 -9.14 3.68
CA SER A 136 1.85 -8.43 4.84
C SER A 136 1.15 -7.08 5.04
N ARG A 137 0.83 -6.74 6.30
CA ARG A 137 0.17 -5.46 6.64
C ARG A 137 1.14 -4.33 6.94
N LYS A 138 2.36 -4.65 7.37
CA LYS A 138 3.34 -3.65 7.82
C LYS A 138 4.72 -4.02 7.32
N ASP A 139 5.50 -3.00 7.06
CA ASP A 139 6.94 -3.20 6.89
C ASP A 139 7.53 -3.81 8.16
N THR A 140 8.35 -4.80 7.97
CA THR A 140 8.94 -5.56 9.09
C THR A 140 10.41 -5.81 8.82
N ILE A 141 11.25 -5.42 9.77
CA ILE A 141 12.69 -5.71 9.76
C ILE A 141 12.97 -6.86 10.71
N ILE A 142 13.54 -7.94 10.18
CA ILE A 142 13.87 -9.15 10.94
C ILE A 142 15.38 -9.30 10.96
N GLU A 143 16.00 -8.94 12.07
CA GLU A 143 17.44 -9.06 12.24
C GLU A 143 17.91 -10.53 12.17
N THR A 144 19.19 -10.70 12.02
CA THR A 144 19.82 -12.04 12.03
C THR A 144 19.45 -12.79 13.31
N LYS A 145 19.03 -14.06 13.16
CA LYS A 145 18.55 -14.91 14.25
C LYS A 145 17.30 -14.39 14.97
N GLY A 146 16.65 -13.39 14.39
CA GLY A 146 15.42 -12.79 14.93
C GLY A 146 14.18 -13.66 14.66
N LYS A 147 13.20 -13.55 15.57
CA LYS A 147 11.86 -14.16 15.43
C LYS A 147 10.82 -13.09 15.66
N VAL A 148 9.79 -13.06 14.82
CA VAL A 148 8.74 -12.05 14.88
C VAL A 148 7.38 -12.63 14.46
N ALA A 149 6.31 -12.12 15.02
CA ALA A 149 4.95 -12.32 14.53
C ALA A 149 4.58 -11.15 13.61
N VAL A 150 4.25 -11.45 12.37
CA VAL A 150 3.91 -10.45 11.35
C VAL A 150 2.41 -10.47 11.12
N ALA A 151 1.78 -9.30 11.24
CA ALA A 151 0.37 -9.12 10.94
C ALA A 151 0.12 -9.25 9.43
N VAL A 152 -0.88 -10.05 9.06
CA VAL A 152 -1.24 -10.35 7.68
C VAL A 152 -2.74 -10.28 7.44
N LEU A 153 -3.14 -10.22 6.17
CA LEU A 153 -4.50 -10.41 5.71
C LEU A 153 -4.56 -11.55 4.69
N CYS A 154 -5.71 -12.21 4.58
CA CYS A 154 -5.93 -13.24 3.58
C CYS A 154 -6.17 -12.59 2.21
N VAL A 155 -5.51 -13.10 1.18
CA VAL A 155 -5.73 -12.73 -0.22
C VAL A 155 -6.14 -13.92 -1.09
N GLU A 156 -6.75 -14.92 -0.45
CA GLU A 156 -7.29 -16.14 -1.07
C GLU A 156 -8.51 -16.59 -0.27
N GLN A 157 -9.72 -16.26 -0.73
CA GLN A 157 -10.92 -16.37 0.09
C GLN A 157 -11.41 -17.81 0.29
N HIS A 158 -11.30 -18.65 -0.75
CA HIS A 158 -12.00 -19.95 -0.80
C HIS A 158 -11.12 -21.18 -0.59
N ARG A 159 -9.87 -21.01 -0.14
CA ARG A 159 -9.01 -22.12 0.29
C ARG A 159 -8.76 -22.06 1.78
N TRP A 160 -8.99 -23.17 2.44
CA TRP A 160 -8.64 -23.38 3.86
C TRP A 160 -7.98 -24.76 4.04
N SER A 161 -7.01 -25.04 3.18
CA SER A 161 -6.28 -26.31 3.17
C SER A 161 -4.83 -26.08 2.71
N GLY A 162 -3.92 -26.93 3.14
CA GLY A 162 -2.50 -26.85 2.78
C GLY A 162 -1.59 -27.09 3.97
N GLY A 163 -0.30 -26.92 3.75
CA GLY A 163 0.74 -27.06 4.77
C GLY A 163 0.73 -25.93 5.80
N LYS A 164 1.77 -25.91 6.63
CA LYS A 164 1.97 -24.82 7.61
C LYS A 164 2.99 -23.78 7.15
N GLU A 165 3.74 -24.08 6.11
CA GLU A 165 4.86 -23.27 5.65
C GLU A 165 4.45 -22.32 4.54
N PHE A 166 5.10 -21.17 4.52
CA PHE A 166 4.94 -20.15 3.50
C PHE A 166 6.29 -19.76 2.89
N LYS A 167 6.23 -19.13 1.75
CA LYS A 167 7.37 -18.47 1.09
C LYS A 167 6.93 -17.17 0.43
N GLY A 168 7.86 -16.31 0.08
CA GLY A 168 7.59 -15.18 -0.80
C GLY A 168 7.03 -15.65 -2.13
N SER A 169 6.09 -14.92 -2.70
CA SER A 169 5.45 -15.27 -3.98
C SER A 169 6.12 -14.62 -5.19
N GLY A 170 7.03 -13.67 -4.94
CA GLY A 170 7.59 -12.81 -5.96
C GLY A 170 6.69 -11.63 -6.35
N ASN A 171 5.46 -11.56 -5.84
CA ASN A 171 4.49 -10.52 -6.16
C ASN A 171 4.35 -9.50 -5.03
N MET A 172 4.08 -8.26 -5.42
CA MET A 172 3.60 -7.17 -4.57
C MET A 172 2.12 -6.94 -4.89
N ALA A 173 1.28 -6.81 -3.87
CA ALA A 173 -0.13 -6.49 -4.09
C ALA A 173 -0.29 -5.21 -4.92
N PRO A 174 -1.28 -5.11 -5.80
CA PRO A 174 -1.57 -3.89 -6.55
C PRO A 174 -1.77 -2.68 -5.65
N ALA A 175 -1.48 -1.48 -6.18
CA ALA A 175 -1.45 -0.24 -5.40
C ALA A 175 -2.76 0.06 -4.67
N THR A 176 -3.93 -0.24 -5.27
CA THR A 176 -5.25 -0.08 -4.65
C THR A 176 -5.44 -0.97 -3.41
N ILE A 177 -4.95 -2.21 -3.46
CA ILE A 177 -5.00 -3.11 -2.30
C ILE A 177 -4.01 -2.65 -1.22
N GLN A 178 -2.81 -2.22 -1.61
CA GLN A 178 -1.83 -1.66 -0.67
C GLN A 178 -2.37 -0.41 0.03
N ASP A 179 -3.02 0.50 -0.69
CA ASP A 179 -3.63 1.70 -0.13
C ASP A 179 -4.73 1.35 0.90
N SER A 180 -5.59 0.39 0.59
CA SER A 180 -6.58 -0.12 1.53
C SER A 180 -5.92 -0.64 2.82
N ILE A 181 -4.84 -1.43 2.69
CA ILE A 181 -4.08 -1.94 3.84
C ILE A 181 -3.49 -0.78 4.67
N LYS A 182 -2.90 0.23 4.03
CA LYS A 182 -2.31 1.41 4.71
C LYS A 182 -3.36 2.22 5.48
N ARG A 183 -4.58 2.31 4.94
CA ARG A 183 -5.72 2.96 5.62
C ARG A 183 -6.35 2.13 6.73
N GLY A 184 -5.86 0.92 6.96
CA GLY A 184 -6.34 0.05 8.02
C GLY A 184 -7.54 -0.82 7.63
N ALA A 185 -7.72 -1.10 6.34
CA ALA A 185 -8.78 -1.96 5.84
C ALA A 185 -8.92 -3.28 6.61
N GLY A 186 -10.15 -3.69 6.80
CA GLY A 186 -10.51 -5.01 7.32
C GLY A 186 -10.41 -6.09 6.24
N GLN A 187 -10.58 -7.35 6.67
CA GLN A 187 -10.47 -8.50 5.77
C GLN A 187 -11.46 -8.44 4.60
N ASP A 188 -12.70 -8.03 4.84
CA ASP A 188 -13.76 -7.99 3.81
C ASP A 188 -13.46 -6.96 2.71
N GLU A 189 -12.83 -5.84 3.07
CA GLU A 189 -12.44 -4.82 2.11
C GLU A 189 -11.30 -5.32 1.21
N VAL A 190 -10.32 -5.99 1.79
CA VAL A 190 -9.22 -6.60 1.03
C VAL A 190 -9.76 -7.69 0.09
N TRP A 191 -10.67 -8.55 0.53
CA TRP A 191 -11.29 -9.56 -0.36
C TRP A 191 -12.04 -8.92 -1.52
N ARG A 192 -12.74 -7.81 -1.27
CA ARG A 192 -13.40 -7.05 -2.35
C ARG A 192 -12.39 -6.56 -3.38
N GLY A 193 -11.28 -5.95 -2.93
CA GLY A 193 -10.20 -5.53 -3.82
C GLY A 193 -9.58 -6.68 -4.60
N VAL A 194 -9.37 -7.84 -3.96
CA VAL A 194 -8.87 -9.06 -4.63
C VAL A 194 -9.85 -9.53 -5.70
N HIS A 195 -11.14 -9.57 -5.39
CA HIS A 195 -12.18 -9.96 -6.35
C HIS A 195 -12.22 -9.02 -7.57
N GLU A 196 -12.19 -7.71 -7.34
CA GLU A 196 -12.16 -6.71 -8.40
C GLU A 196 -10.90 -6.85 -9.26
N MET A 197 -9.74 -7.04 -8.64
CA MET A 197 -8.47 -7.25 -9.34
C MET A 197 -8.51 -8.52 -10.20
N ASN A 198 -8.89 -9.67 -9.65
CA ASN A 198 -8.97 -10.92 -10.39
C ASN A 198 -9.90 -10.81 -11.61
N ARG A 199 -11.03 -10.11 -11.45
CA ARG A 199 -11.93 -9.84 -12.59
C ARG A 199 -11.33 -8.93 -13.64
N SER A 200 -10.53 -7.94 -13.24
CA SER A 200 -9.84 -7.04 -14.18
C SER A 200 -8.73 -7.76 -14.95
N LEU A 201 -8.07 -8.70 -14.29
CA LEU A 201 -6.98 -9.48 -14.90
C LEU A 201 -7.49 -10.57 -15.86
N SER A 202 -8.56 -11.26 -15.49
CA SER A 202 -9.14 -12.35 -16.29
C SER A 202 -10.63 -12.51 -16.02
N PRO A 203 -11.50 -11.75 -16.70
CA PRO A 203 -12.95 -11.76 -16.43
C PRO A 203 -13.59 -13.14 -16.59
N ALA A 204 -13.07 -13.95 -17.53
CA ALA A 204 -13.61 -15.28 -17.86
C ALA A 204 -12.98 -16.43 -17.05
N ALA A 205 -11.85 -16.19 -16.36
CA ALA A 205 -11.06 -17.23 -15.72
C ALA A 205 -10.46 -16.79 -14.38
N ALA A 206 -11.25 -16.10 -13.56
CA ALA A 206 -10.84 -15.80 -12.19
C ALA A 206 -10.52 -17.09 -11.44
N PRO A 207 -9.46 -17.11 -10.59
CA PRO A 207 -9.08 -18.29 -9.82
C PRO A 207 -10.26 -18.81 -8.99
N PRO A 208 -10.54 -20.14 -8.97
CA PRO A 208 -11.67 -20.70 -8.21
C PRO A 208 -11.59 -20.39 -6.71
N THR A 209 -10.37 -20.22 -6.18
CA THR A 209 -10.13 -19.90 -4.77
C THR A 209 -10.11 -18.40 -4.50
N GLU A 210 -10.35 -17.56 -5.52
CA GLU A 210 -10.16 -16.09 -5.45
C GLU A 210 -8.76 -15.71 -4.95
N SER A 211 -7.73 -16.46 -5.38
CA SER A 211 -6.34 -16.17 -5.02
C SER A 211 -5.81 -14.98 -5.82
N LEU A 212 -5.36 -13.94 -5.11
CA LEU A 212 -4.68 -12.81 -5.74
C LEU A 212 -3.39 -13.25 -6.43
N ASP A 213 -2.59 -14.11 -5.78
CA ASP A 213 -1.33 -14.61 -6.34
C ASP A 213 -1.55 -15.38 -7.65
N GLU A 214 -2.57 -16.23 -7.71
CA GLU A 214 -2.91 -16.96 -8.94
C GLU A 214 -3.38 -16.00 -10.04
N GLY A 215 -4.21 -15.02 -9.69
CA GLY A 215 -4.65 -13.98 -10.64
C GLY A 215 -3.48 -13.20 -11.22
N MET A 216 -2.56 -12.75 -10.38
CA MET A 216 -1.35 -12.02 -10.80
C MET A 216 -0.34 -12.88 -11.57
N ASN A 217 -0.44 -14.19 -11.48
CA ASN A 217 0.36 -15.16 -12.24
C ASN A 217 -0.37 -15.76 -13.47
N SER A 218 -1.59 -15.30 -13.75
CA SER A 218 -2.33 -15.69 -14.96
C SER A 218 -1.60 -15.25 -16.23
N ALA A 219 -1.88 -15.91 -17.36
CA ALA A 219 -1.25 -15.56 -18.63
C ALA A 219 -1.48 -14.09 -19.03
N PRO A 220 -2.70 -13.51 -18.90
CA PRO A 220 -2.91 -12.10 -19.19
C PRO A 220 -2.13 -11.17 -18.25
N ALA A 221 -2.04 -11.49 -16.95
CA ALA A 221 -1.29 -10.69 -15.99
C ALA A 221 0.22 -10.72 -16.31
N LYS A 222 0.78 -11.89 -16.60
CA LYS A 222 2.18 -12.03 -17.02
C LYS A 222 2.49 -11.21 -18.26
N ALA A 223 1.65 -11.30 -19.29
CA ALA A 223 1.83 -10.52 -20.51
C ALA A 223 1.85 -8.99 -20.24
N ARG A 224 1.00 -8.51 -19.32
CA ARG A 224 0.98 -7.08 -18.91
C ARG A 224 2.26 -6.68 -18.18
N LYS A 225 2.76 -7.51 -17.27
CA LYS A 225 4.01 -7.30 -16.55
C LYS A 225 5.20 -7.26 -17.52
N GLU A 226 5.30 -8.23 -18.42
CA GLU A 226 6.36 -8.31 -19.44
C GLU A 226 6.35 -7.08 -20.36
N ALA A 227 5.18 -6.63 -20.79
CA ALA A 227 5.04 -5.41 -21.58
C ALA A 227 5.52 -4.16 -20.81
N ALA A 228 5.17 -4.04 -19.53
CA ALA A 228 5.65 -2.95 -18.69
C ALA A 228 7.17 -2.99 -18.52
N HIS A 229 7.75 -4.15 -18.26
CA HIS A 229 9.22 -4.29 -18.16
C HIS A 229 9.94 -3.98 -19.47
N LYS A 230 9.37 -4.37 -20.60
CA LYS A 230 9.94 -4.07 -21.92
C LYS A 230 10.03 -2.56 -22.18
N ASP A 231 8.99 -1.82 -21.82
CA ASP A 231 8.93 -0.37 -22.08
C ASP A 231 9.69 0.44 -21.05
N LEU A 232 9.63 0.06 -19.79
CA LEU A 232 10.22 0.81 -18.68
C LEU A 232 11.68 0.43 -18.41
N GLY A 233 12.05 -0.84 -18.60
CA GLY A 233 13.38 -1.36 -18.26
C GLY A 233 13.68 -1.24 -16.75
N LYS A 234 14.92 -1.51 -16.38
CA LYS A 234 15.40 -1.34 -15.00
C LYS A 234 15.81 0.11 -14.74
N PHE A 235 15.50 0.60 -13.55
CA PHE A 235 15.91 1.92 -13.08
C PHE A 235 17.24 1.79 -12.35
N SER A 236 18.34 2.01 -13.08
CA SER A 236 19.73 1.76 -12.60
C SER A 236 20.66 2.97 -12.55
N PRO A 237 20.22 4.26 -12.70
CA PRO A 237 21.15 5.37 -12.49
C PRO A 237 21.80 5.32 -11.11
N PRO A 238 23.04 5.81 -10.94
CA PRO A 238 23.64 5.97 -9.63
C PRO A 238 22.71 6.72 -8.68
N ASP A 239 22.71 6.35 -7.41
CA ASP A 239 21.92 6.98 -6.34
C ASP A 239 20.40 6.89 -6.49
N THR A 240 19.87 6.10 -7.44
CA THR A 240 18.44 5.81 -7.52
C THR A 240 18.04 4.93 -6.34
N ILE A 241 17.12 5.44 -5.53
CA ILE A 241 16.59 4.76 -4.33
C ILE A 241 15.10 4.51 -4.39
N GLY A 242 14.44 4.88 -5.48
CA GLY A 242 12.99 4.75 -5.56
C GLY A 242 12.41 5.19 -6.88
N ILE A 243 11.08 5.18 -6.92
CA ILE A 243 10.28 5.63 -8.05
C ILE A 243 9.08 6.45 -7.58
N ALA A 244 8.68 7.45 -8.39
CA ALA A 244 7.35 8.02 -8.35
C ALA A 244 6.55 7.50 -9.54
N VAL A 245 5.28 7.17 -9.32
CA VAL A 245 4.38 6.63 -10.32
C VAL A 245 3.21 7.58 -10.52
N SER A 246 2.90 7.87 -11.78
CA SER A 246 1.81 8.76 -12.17
C SER A 246 0.89 8.08 -13.18
N ASP A 247 -0.37 8.50 -13.22
CA ASP A 247 -1.35 8.07 -14.19
C ASP A 247 -1.67 9.20 -15.18
N ALA A 248 -1.24 9.06 -16.42
CA ALA A 248 -1.47 10.05 -17.48
C ALA A 248 -2.95 10.23 -17.86
N ARG A 249 -3.86 9.33 -17.44
CA ARG A 249 -5.30 9.54 -17.61
C ARG A 249 -5.80 10.69 -16.74
N THR A 250 -5.26 10.79 -15.55
CA THR A 250 -5.64 11.80 -14.56
C THR A 250 -4.66 12.96 -14.49
N GLY A 251 -3.41 12.74 -14.90
CA GLY A 251 -2.32 13.70 -14.76
C GLY A 251 -1.79 13.79 -13.32
N ARG A 252 -2.02 12.75 -12.49
CA ARG A 252 -1.70 12.77 -11.05
C ARG A 252 -0.58 11.81 -10.71
N VAL A 253 0.24 12.19 -9.74
CA VAL A 253 1.12 11.28 -9.02
C VAL A 253 0.26 10.41 -8.11
N VAL A 254 0.37 9.09 -8.24
CA VAL A 254 -0.44 8.12 -7.50
C VAL A 254 0.36 7.35 -6.46
N GLY A 255 1.69 7.35 -6.57
CA GLY A 255 2.56 6.68 -5.62
C GLY A 255 3.99 7.18 -5.65
N LEU A 256 4.67 7.05 -4.51
CA LEU A 256 6.09 7.32 -4.31
C LEU A 256 6.65 6.21 -3.41
N GLU A 257 7.57 5.42 -3.96
CA GLU A 257 8.21 4.30 -3.27
C GLU A 257 9.69 4.61 -3.09
N LEU A 258 10.14 4.70 -1.84
CA LEU A 258 11.50 5.10 -1.48
C LEU A 258 12.16 4.06 -0.56
N PHE A 259 13.43 3.80 -0.80
CA PHE A 259 14.23 2.88 0.00
C PHE A 259 15.41 3.62 0.64
N GLY A 260 15.87 3.13 1.77
CA GLY A 260 17.01 3.71 2.48
C GLY A 260 18.33 3.51 1.74
N CYS A 261 18.41 2.55 0.83
CA CYS A 261 19.58 2.31 0.01
C CYS A 261 19.22 1.74 -1.37
N ARG A 262 20.15 1.92 -2.30
CA ARG A 262 20.02 1.45 -3.66
C ARG A 262 19.87 -0.07 -3.77
N ASP A 263 20.61 -0.84 -2.96
CA ASP A 263 20.54 -2.32 -3.00
C ASP A 263 19.12 -2.84 -2.79
N LEU A 264 18.42 -2.31 -1.79
CA LEU A 264 17.01 -2.67 -1.56
C LEU A 264 16.11 -2.30 -2.74
N PHE A 265 16.28 -1.09 -3.29
CA PHE A 265 15.50 -0.66 -4.44
C PHE A 265 15.75 -1.56 -5.66
N GLU A 266 17.01 -1.87 -5.97
CA GLU A 266 17.36 -2.74 -7.11
C GLU A 266 16.73 -4.14 -7.00
N LYS A 267 16.63 -4.70 -5.80
CA LYS A 267 16.01 -6.01 -5.54
C LYS A 267 14.48 -5.99 -5.63
N LEU A 268 13.86 -4.84 -5.36
CA LEU A 268 12.41 -4.74 -5.18
C LEU A 268 11.69 -4.01 -6.32
N GLN A 269 12.40 -3.23 -7.16
CA GLN A 269 11.81 -2.38 -8.19
C GLN A 269 10.91 -3.14 -9.18
N GLU A 270 11.28 -4.36 -9.57
CA GLU A 270 10.51 -5.12 -10.56
C GLU A 270 9.10 -5.43 -10.05
N LYS A 271 8.97 -5.98 -8.83
CA LYS A 271 7.65 -6.32 -8.28
C LYS A 271 6.80 -5.09 -7.95
N LEU A 272 7.43 -3.95 -7.61
CA LEU A 272 6.72 -2.69 -7.41
C LEU A 272 6.12 -2.18 -8.72
N VAL A 273 6.93 -2.13 -9.79
CA VAL A 273 6.48 -1.75 -11.13
C VAL A 273 5.36 -2.67 -11.61
N GLU A 274 5.47 -3.98 -11.40
CA GLU A 274 4.43 -4.95 -11.73
C GLU A 274 3.12 -4.69 -11.00
N GLY A 275 3.17 -4.42 -9.71
CA GLY A 275 1.99 -4.10 -8.90
C GLY A 275 1.24 -2.87 -9.44
N TYR A 276 1.97 -1.79 -9.75
CA TYR A 276 1.39 -0.60 -10.37
C TYR A 276 0.88 -0.85 -11.80
N ALA A 277 1.61 -1.61 -12.61
CA ALA A 277 1.19 -1.91 -13.99
C ALA A 277 -0.11 -2.71 -14.04
N LEU A 278 -0.29 -3.68 -13.13
CA LEU A 278 -1.53 -4.47 -13.06
C LEU A 278 -2.73 -3.64 -12.62
N ASP A 279 -2.51 -2.57 -11.88
CA ASP A 279 -3.57 -1.73 -11.34
C ASP A 279 -3.91 -0.55 -12.26
N LEU A 280 -2.89 0.19 -12.71
CA LEU A 280 -3.07 1.42 -13.46
C LEU A 280 -3.35 1.20 -14.94
N VAL A 281 -2.73 0.17 -15.55
CA VAL A 281 -2.84 -0.06 -16.98
C VAL A 281 -4.06 -0.94 -17.27
N PRO A 282 -5.13 -0.40 -17.92
CA PRO A 282 -6.32 -1.18 -18.22
C PRO A 282 -6.03 -2.38 -19.12
N ALA A 283 -6.76 -3.48 -18.92
CA ALA A 283 -6.70 -4.65 -19.78
C ALA A 283 -7.17 -4.32 -21.20
N ASP A 284 -8.17 -3.44 -21.32
CA ASP A 284 -8.76 -3.03 -22.58
C ASP A 284 -8.08 -1.77 -23.13
N SER A 285 -7.74 -1.79 -24.40
CA SER A 285 -6.97 -0.79 -25.11
C SER A 285 -7.76 0.46 -25.53
N HIS A 286 -8.77 0.88 -24.78
CA HIS A 286 -9.44 2.17 -25.04
C HIS A 286 -8.59 3.38 -24.67
N TRP A 287 -7.43 3.15 -24.04
CA TRP A 287 -6.44 4.18 -23.81
C TRP A 287 -5.87 4.65 -25.14
N LYS A 288 -5.98 5.95 -25.41
CA LYS A 288 -5.34 6.61 -26.54
C LYS A 288 -4.28 7.55 -26.01
N GLU A 289 -3.08 7.46 -26.54
CA GLU A 289 -1.97 8.35 -26.17
C GLU A 289 -2.32 9.84 -26.37
N ALA A 290 -3.19 10.13 -27.36
CA ALA A 290 -3.69 11.48 -27.60
C ALA A 290 -4.50 12.07 -26.43
N ASP A 291 -5.03 11.22 -25.54
CA ASP A 291 -5.79 11.66 -24.35
C ASP A 291 -4.89 11.79 -23.11
N ALA A 292 -3.58 11.54 -23.26
CA ALA A 292 -2.62 11.61 -22.16
C ALA A 292 -2.48 13.04 -21.64
N LYS A 293 -2.68 13.19 -20.33
CA LYS A 293 -2.24 14.40 -19.64
C LYS A 293 -0.74 14.32 -19.42
N LYS A 294 -0.06 15.40 -19.76
CA LYS A 294 1.38 15.48 -19.54
C LYS A 294 1.66 15.53 -18.03
N VAL A 295 2.51 14.63 -17.56
CA VAL A 295 3.06 14.65 -16.21
C VAL A 295 4.56 14.90 -16.33
N THR A 296 5.10 15.74 -15.47
CA THR A 296 6.49 16.19 -15.51
C THR A 296 7.16 15.97 -14.17
N GLU A 297 8.48 16.12 -14.12
CA GLU A 297 9.28 16.12 -12.89
C GLU A 297 8.75 17.14 -11.88
N LYS A 298 8.27 18.31 -12.35
CA LYS A 298 7.70 19.36 -11.48
C LYS A 298 6.42 18.92 -10.79
N ASP A 299 5.62 18.07 -11.40
CA ASP A 299 4.41 17.54 -10.77
C ASP A 299 4.76 16.59 -9.64
N VAL A 300 5.84 15.81 -9.79
CA VAL A 300 6.38 14.95 -8.73
C VAL A 300 7.01 15.79 -7.61
N GLU A 301 7.78 16.83 -7.95
CA GLU A 301 8.35 17.76 -6.96
C GLU A 301 7.24 18.46 -6.17
N ALA A 302 6.16 18.89 -6.83
CA ALA A 302 5.01 19.49 -6.18
C ALA A 302 4.29 18.49 -5.25
N PHE A 303 4.17 17.22 -5.66
CA PHE A 303 3.65 16.16 -4.82
C PHE A 303 4.51 15.96 -3.56
N ILE A 304 5.84 15.88 -3.70
CA ILE A 304 6.77 15.76 -2.57
C ILE A 304 6.64 16.97 -1.63
N ALA A 305 6.56 18.19 -2.18
CA ALA A 305 6.38 19.39 -1.40
C ALA A 305 5.06 19.36 -0.60
N HIS A 306 3.97 18.90 -1.23
CA HIS A 306 2.69 18.73 -0.54
C HIS A 306 2.75 17.68 0.57
N VAL A 307 3.46 16.57 0.36
CA VAL A 307 3.70 15.56 1.40
C VAL A 307 4.46 16.16 2.59
N LEU A 308 5.44 17.03 2.33
CA LEU A 308 6.21 17.72 3.38
C LEU A 308 5.38 18.70 4.22
N GLU A 309 4.24 19.17 3.71
CA GLU A 309 3.30 20.02 4.48
C GLU A 309 2.41 19.21 5.42
N GLY A 310 2.33 17.90 5.22
CA GLY A 310 1.58 16.97 6.05
C GLY A 310 2.22 16.69 7.41
N SER A 311 1.78 15.64 8.06
CA SER A 311 2.31 15.16 9.34
C SER A 311 2.79 13.73 9.26
N SER A 312 3.78 13.40 10.07
CA SER A 312 4.19 12.01 10.27
C SER A 312 4.52 11.74 11.72
N LYS A 313 4.34 10.50 12.13
CA LYS A 313 4.65 10.03 13.48
C LYS A 313 5.25 8.63 13.43
N TYR A 314 5.96 8.28 14.48
CA TYR A 314 6.35 6.90 14.68
C TYR A 314 5.18 6.07 15.23
N GLU A 315 5.13 4.81 14.80
CA GLU A 315 4.22 3.80 15.33
C GLU A 315 4.98 2.49 15.59
N ASP A 316 4.36 1.60 16.35
CA ASP A 316 4.91 0.26 16.57
C ASP A 316 4.88 -0.55 15.27
N THR A 317 5.97 -1.28 15.01
CA THR A 317 6.07 -2.23 13.92
C THR A 317 6.60 -3.57 14.41
N PRO A 318 6.22 -4.68 13.79
CA PRO A 318 6.84 -5.96 14.09
C PRO A 318 8.35 -5.94 13.80
N GLY A 319 9.13 -6.66 14.61
CA GLY A 319 10.59 -6.73 14.43
C GLY A 319 11.32 -5.50 14.91
N SER A 320 12.43 -5.17 14.26
CA SER A 320 13.30 -4.06 14.64
C SER A 320 12.91 -2.76 13.97
N GLY A 321 13.26 -1.65 14.59
CA GLY A 321 12.98 -0.31 14.08
C GLY A 321 11.68 0.29 14.59
N ARG A 322 11.24 1.35 13.92
CA ARG A 322 10.00 2.07 14.22
C ARG A 322 9.18 2.23 12.94
N GLY A 323 7.92 1.88 12.98
CA GLY A 323 6.98 2.17 11.91
C GLY A 323 6.80 3.68 11.71
N ILE A 324 6.46 4.08 10.51
CA ILE A 324 6.14 5.46 10.14
C ILE A 324 4.71 5.49 9.65
N ASP A 325 3.94 6.44 10.15
CA ASP A 325 2.59 6.78 9.70
C ASP A 325 2.59 8.23 9.23
N LEU A 326 2.28 8.46 7.96
CA LEU A 326 2.31 9.76 7.31
C LEU A 326 0.95 10.07 6.69
N THR A 327 0.52 11.32 6.85
CA THR A 327 -0.72 11.82 6.25
C THR A 327 -0.55 13.24 5.74
N SER A 328 -1.09 13.54 4.55
CA SER A 328 -1.19 14.89 3.99
C SER A 328 -2.45 14.99 3.13
N GLY A 329 -3.54 15.51 3.71
CA GLY A 329 -4.84 15.51 3.05
C GLY A 329 -5.33 14.10 2.74
N THR A 330 -5.44 13.77 1.45
CA THR A 330 -5.84 12.44 0.97
C THR A 330 -4.68 11.47 0.80
N ILE A 331 -3.45 11.96 0.94
CA ILE A 331 -2.23 11.18 0.80
C ILE A 331 -1.96 10.40 2.08
N HIS A 332 -1.67 9.13 1.95
CA HIS A 332 -1.27 8.24 3.05
C HIS A 332 0.09 7.62 2.76
N GLY A 333 0.93 7.57 3.79
CA GLY A 333 2.23 6.94 3.72
C GLY A 333 2.47 6.00 4.90
N LYS A 334 3.13 4.89 4.63
CA LYS A 334 3.62 3.94 5.63
C LYS A 334 5.07 3.60 5.32
N GLY A 335 5.82 3.29 6.35
CA GLY A 335 7.21 2.91 6.19
C GLY A 335 7.82 2.38 7.47
N VAL A 336 9.12 2.18 7.43
CA VAL A 336 9.91 1.75 8.59
C VAL A 336 11.26 2.45 8.62
N ALA A 337 11.66 2.85 9.82
CA ALA A 337 12.98 3.42 10.11
C ALA A 337 13.77 2.50 11.05
N LEU A 338 15.08 2.42 10.84
CA LEU A 338 16.03 1.75 11.74
C LEU A 338 17.10 2.76 12.16
N GLY A 339 17.20 3.01 13.46
CA GLY A 339 18.02 4.10 13.98
C GLY A 339 17.54 5.45 13.46
N THR A 340 18.44 6.17 12.76
CA THR A 340 18.17 7.46 12.12
C THR A 340 17.95 7.37 10.61
N SER A 341 17.82 6.16 10.06
CA SER A 341 17.64 5.95 8.63
C SER A 341 16.24 5.44 8.33
N ILE A 342 15.61 6.04 7.33
CA ILE A 342 14.42 5.45 6.70
C ILE A 342 14.90 4.24 5.89
N ILE A 343 14.31 3.07 6.10
CA ILE A 343 14.63 1.86 5.33
C ILE A 343 13.66 1.70 4.16
N HIS A 344 12.39 2.00 4.38
CA HIS A 344 11.38 2.03 3.35
C HIS A 344 10.30 3.07 3.69
N LEU A 345 9.80 3.76 2.67
CA LEU A 345 8.69 4.69 2.78
C LEU A 345 7.85 4.62 1.49
N SER A 346 6.62 4.16 1.62
CA SER A 346 5.64 4.07 0.55
C SER A 346 4.53 5.07 0.79
N ILE A 347 4.31 5.98 -0.16
CA ILE A 347 3.33 7.07 -0.09
C ILE A 347 2.38 6.93 -1.27
N GLN A 348 1.07 7.01 -1.03
CA GLN A 348 0.06 6.84 -2.07
C GLN A 348 -1.01 7.93 -1.96
N ASP A 349 -1.47 8.40 -3.13
CA ASP A 349 -2.63 9.27 -3.31
C ASP A 349 -3.61 8.59 -4.27
N LEU A 350 -4.17 7.49 -3.82
CA LEU A 350 -5.20 6.76 -4.54
C LEU A 350 -6.58 7.29 -4.12
N GLN A 351 -6.89 8.53 -4.55
CA GLN A 351 -8.31 8.88 -4.72
C GLN A 351 -8.93 7.81 -5.61
N PRO A 352 -10.22 7.41 -5.41
CA PRO A 352 -10.78 6.35 -6.22
C PRO A 352 -10.44 6.65 -7.69
N LEU A 353 -9.56 5.84 -8.26
CA LEU A 353 -9.29 5.90 -9.69
C LEU A 353 -10.67 5.83 -10.35
N PRO A 354 -10.95 6.61 -11.40
CA PRO A 354 -12.21 6.50 -12.09
C PRO A 354 -12.42 5.03 -12.38
N THR A 355 -13.49 4.49 -11.81
CA THR A 355 -13.84 3.05 -11.87
C THR A 355 -13.52 2.57 -13.29
N PRO A 356 -12.70 1.53 -13.48
CA PRO A 356 -12.47 0.97 -14.79
C PRO A 356 -13.85 0.81 -15.43
N VAL A 357 -14.04 1.37 -16.62
CA VAL A 357 -15.32 1.29 -17.35
C VAL A 357 -15.78 -0.16 -17.21
N LYS A 358 -16.96 -0.35 -16.63
CA LYS A 358 -17.51 -1.71 -16.36
C LYS A 358 -17.22 -2.58 -17.56
N PRO A 359 -16.63 -3.78 -17.40
CA PRO A 359 -16.53 -4.70 -18.51
C PRO A 359 -17.90 -4.79 -19.16
N ILE A 360 -17.98 -4.66 -20.46
CA ILE A 360 -19.22 -4.92 -21.20
C ILE A 360 -19.57 -6.36 -20.82
N VAL A 361 -20.56 -6.50 -19.94
CA VAL A 361 -21.09 -7.82 -19.57
C VAL A 361 -21.67 -8.36 -20.87
N ASP A 362 -21.10 -9.43 -21.39
CA ASP A 362 -21.71 -10.15 -22.50
C ASP A 362 -23.12 -10.59 -22.07
N PRO A 363 -24.18 -10.03 -22.65
CA PRO A 363 -25.54 -10.36 -22.25
C PRO A 363 -25.93 -11.81 -22.57
N SER A 364 -25.07 -12.56 -23.26
CA SER A 364 -25.26 -13.98 -23.60
C SER A 364 -24.63 -14.95 -22.61
N ALA A 365 -23.87 -14.47 -21.61
CA ALA A 365 -23.29 -15.34 -20.59
C ALA A 365 -24.38 -15.86 -19.64
N PRO A 366 -24.49 -17.18 -19.40
CA PRO A 366 -25.50 -17.73 -18.52
C PRO A 366 -25.36 -17.20 -17.10
N PRO A 367 -26.49 -16.92 -16.38
CA PRO A 367 -26.45 -16.47 -15.01
C PRO A 367 -25.73 -17.50 -14.12
N ARG A 368 -24.76 -17.06 -13.33
CA ARG A 368 -24.14 -17.92 -12.33
C ARG A 368 -25.16 -18.23 -11.23
N GLU A 369 -25.37 -19.51 -10.94
CA GLU A 369 -26.28 -19.94 -9.88
C GLU A 369 -25.84 -19.37 -8.50
N PRO A 370 -26.79 -18.88 -7.68
CA PRO A 370 -26.52 -18.42 -6.32
C PRO A 370 -26.45 -19.62 -5.38
N GLY A 371 -25.28 -20.18 -5.21
CA GLY A 371 -25.09 -21.35 -4.38
C GLY A 371 -23.81 -21.35 -3.56
N TRP A 372 -23.71 -20.48 -2.57
CA TRP A 372 -22.96 -20.82 -1.36
C TRP A 372 -23.40 -19.94 -0.20
N ARG A 373 -24.05 -20.56 0.81
CA ARG A 373 -24.26 -19.95 2.11
C ARG A 373 -23.08 -20.31 3.00
N SER A 374 -22.43 -19.29 3.57
CA SER A 374 -21.47 -19.45 4.64
C SER A 374 -22.04 -20.37 5.73
N PRO A 375 -21.32 -21.37 6.23
CA PRO A 375 -21.70 -22.07 7.44
C PRO A 375 -21.61 -21.08 8.61
N ARG A 376 -22.77 -20.60 9.07
CA ARG A 376 -22.87 -19.93 10.36
C ARG A 376 -22.46 -20.93 11.43
N GLY A 377 -21.59 -20.46 12.33
CA GLY A 377 -21.14 -21.22 13.47
C GLY A 377 -22.30 -21.87 14.23
N ARG A 378 -22.06 -23.06 14.68
CA ARG A 378 -22.74 -23.61 15.85
C ARG A 378 -21.80 -23.45 17.03
N GLU A 379 -22.41 -23.01 18.09
CA GLU A 379 -21.95 -22.79 19.46
C GLU A 379 -20.83 -23.70 19.94
#